data_5b902227ef94c45aa6299a5ac053f1d9
#
_entry.id   5b902227ef94c45aa6299a5ac053f1d9
#
_cell.length_a   1.000
_cell.length_b   1.000
_cell.length_c   1.000
_cell.angle_alpha   90.00
_cell.angle_beta   90.00
_cell.angle_gamma   90.00
#
_symmetry.space_group_name_H-M   'P 1'
#
loop_
_entity.id
_entity.type
_entity.pdbx_description
1 polymer ?
#
loop_
_entity_poly.entity_id
_entity_poly.type
_entity_poly.pdbx_seq_one_letter_code
_entity_poly.pdbx_strand_id
1 'polypeptide(L)'
;KKKKKKMIGVLHDNLPEPLMQTLLQHIPMKHPVFTLNIQPPGGMDPIHEDTWSGWYRMYPDLAKKYTFEDTAIFVVFVTPQYKGQFFSVDNSSISWVKGNAYGMPYYCNHGSANAGFHSKLLVQCLGIKK
;
A
#
# COMPACT_ATOMS: atom_id res chain seq x y z
N LYS A 1 -25.02 6.67 15.46
CA LYS A 1 -23.63 6.19 15.51
C LYS A 1 -22.81 6.81 14.39
N LYS A 2 -21.74 7.49 14.75
CA LYS A 2 -20.79 7.97 13.75
C LYS A 2 -20.07 6.77 13.13
N LYS A 3 -20.20 6.60 11.84
CA LYS A 3 -19.38 5.61 11.11
C LYS A 3 -17.92 6.06 11.16
N LYS A 4 -17.01 5.15 11.53
CA LYS A 4 -15.57 5.40 11.39
C LYS A 4 -15.27 5.64 9.92
N LYS A 5 -14.53 6.72 9.60
CA LYS A 5 -14.04 6.94 8.26
C LYS A 5 -12.98 5.90 7.95
N LYS A 6 -13.19 5.12 6.90
CA LYS A 6 -12.27 4.08 6.46
C LYS A 6 -11.42 4.57 5.29
N MET A 7 -10.26 3.95 5.10
CA MET A 7 -9.49 4.12 3.88
C MET A 7 -10.28 3.56 2.70
N ILE A 8 -10.32 4.31 1.61
CA ILE A 8 -10.98 3.89 0.37
C ILE A 8 -9.91 3.31 -0.54
N GLY A 9 -10.11 2.06 -0.99
CA GLY A 9 -9.19 1.38 -1.89
C GLY A 9 -9.75 1.30 -3.31
N VAL A 10 -8.89 1.55 -4.29
CA VAL A 10 -9.17 1.29 -5.71
C VAL A 10 -8.26 0.16 -6.14
N LEU A 11 -8.86 -0.95 -6.54
CA LEU A 11 -8.13 -2.17 -6.88
C LEU A 11 -7.39 -2.06 -8.22
N HIS A 12 -6.41 -2.94 -8.40
CA HIS A 12 -5.54 -3.04 -9.57
C HIS A 12 -6.28 -2.91 -10.91
N ASP A 13 -7.35 -3.68 -11.09
CA ASP A 13 -8.09 -3.70 -12.36
C ASP A 13 -8.76 -2.37 -12.72
N ASN A 14 -8.88 -1.47 -11.77
CA ASN A 14 -9.52 -0.18 -11.94
C ASN A 14 -8.53 1.00 -11.98
N LEU A 15 -7.21 0.70 -11.91
CA LEU A 15 -6.20 1.74 -12.01
C LEU A 15 -5.96 2.14 -13.47
N PRO A 16 -5.73 3.44 -13.75
CA PRO A 16 -5.38 3.86 -15.09
C PRO A 16 -4.10 3.18 -15.59
N GLU A 17 -4.11 2.71 -16.84
CA GLU A 17 -2.98 2.03 -17.47
C GLU A 17 -1.67 2.83 -17.41
N PRO A 18 -1.65 4.15 -17.70
CA PRO A 18 -0.42 4.93 -17.60
C PRO A 18 0.21 4.92 -16.19
N LEU A 19 -0.63 4.94 -15.15
CA LEU A 19 -0.15 4.85 -13.77
C LEU A 19 0.47 3.48 -13.49
N MET A 20 -0.18 2.41 -13.93
CA MET A 20 0.33 1.05 -13.78
C MET A 20 1.67 0.87 -14.48
N GLN A 21 1.81 1.37 -15.70
CA GLN A 21 3.07 1.29 -16.45
C GLN A 21 4.20 2.03 -15.74
N THR A 22 3.92 3.21 -15.21
CA THR A 22 4.90 3.98 -14.45
C THR A 22 5.34 3.22 -13.19
N LEU A 23 4.39 2.64 -12.45
CA LEU A 23 4.70 1.86 -11.26
C LEU A 23 5.56 0.63 -11.59
N LEU A 24 5.23 -0.09 -12.66
CA LEU A 24 5.99 -1.25 -13.10
C LEU A 24 7.43 -0.92 -13.45
N GLN A 25 7.69 0.28 -13.99
CA GLN A 25 9.04 0.72 -14.34
C GLN A 25 9.92 1.02 -13.12
N HIS A 26 9.32 1.48 -12.03
CA HIS A 26 10.06 2.00 -10.87
C HIS A 26 10.08 1.07 -9.67
N ILE A 27 9.20 0.08 -9.60
CA ILE A 27 9.11 -0.83 -8.47
C ILE A 27 9.73 -2.18 -8.86
N PRO A 28 10.75 -2.65 -8.10
CA PRO A 28 11.48 -3.87 -8.43
C PRO A 28 10.72 -5.12 -7.99
N MET A 29 9.59 -5.41 -8.65
CA MET A 29 8.82 -6.63 -8.39
C MET A 29 8.22 -7.19 -9.66
N LYS A 30 7.85 -8.46 -9.61
CA LYS A 30 7.10 -9.14 -10.65
C LYS A 30 5.77 -9.64 -10.11
N HIS A 31 4.81 -9.84 -10.98
CA HIS A 31 3.45 -10.26 -10.63
C HIS A 31 2.81 -9.36 -9.57
N PRO A 32 2.75 -8.05 -9.79
CA PRO A 32 2.26 -7.12 -8.78
C PRO A 32 0.74 -7.05 -8.71
N VAL A 33 0.22 -6.71 -7.53
CA VAL A 33 -1.13 -6.21 -7.33
C VAL A 33 -1.02 -4.82 -6.76
N PHE A 34 -1.61 -3.84 -7.42
CA PHE A 34 -1.63 -2.45 -6.98
C PHE A 34 -2.97 -2.09 -6.37
N THR A 35 -2.94 -1.35 -5.29
CA THR A 35 -4.15 -0.77 -4.69
C THR A 35 -3.90 0.69 -4.39
N LEU A 36 -4.69 1.57 -4.99
CA LEU A 36 -4.68 2.99 -4.63
C LEU A 36 -5.58 3.17 -3.40
N ASN A 37 -4.98 3.64 -2.32
CA ASN A 37 -5.68 3.89 -1.07
C ASN A 37 -5.84 5.38 -0.84
N ILE A 38 -7.07 5.80 -0.55
CA ILE A 38 -7.41 7.18 -0.23
C ILE A 38 -7.83 7.23 1.24
N GLN A 39 -7.07 7.95 2.04
CA GLN A 39 -7.39 8.14 3.45
C GLN A 39 -7.82 9.58 3.68
N PRO A 40 -9.12 9.81 3.88
CA PRO A 40 -9.64 11.16 4.11
C PRO A 40 -9.25 11.67 5.50
N PRO A 41 -9.39 12.99 5.77
CA PRO A 41 -9.26 13.51 7.13
C PRO A 41 -10.13 12.74 8.13
N GLY A 42 -9.54 12.32 9.24
CA GLY A 42 -10.19 11.48 10.25
C GLY A 42 -10.17 9.99 9.94
N GLY A 43 -9.58 9.60 8.80
CA GLY A 43 -9.42 8.19 8.45
C GLY A 43 -8.31 7.51 9.26
N MET A 44 -8.49 6.23 9.53
CA MET A 44 -7.49 5.43 10.23
C MET A 44 -7.49 4.01 9.68
N ASP A 45 -6.30 3.45 9.53
CA ASP A 45 -6.07 2.06 9.23
C ASP A 45 -5.28 1.46 10.39
N PRO A 46 -5.91 0.60 11.22
CA PRO A 46 -5.24 0.04 12.40
C PRO A 46 -3.99 -0.75 12.03
N ILE A 47 -3.10 -0.91 13.01
CA ILE A 47 -1.91 -1.73 12.84
C ILE A 47 -2.32 -3.17 12.48
N HIS A 48 -1.77 -3.69 11.39
CA HIS A 48 -2.10 -5.02 10.88
C HIS A 48 -0.97 -5.56 10.00
N GLU A 49 -1.04 -6.85 9.71
CA GLU A 49 -0.28 -7.49 8.63
C GLU A 49 -1.20 -7.69 7.42
N ASP A 50 -0.65 -7.64 6.23
CA ASP A 50 -1.42 -7.90 5.01
C ASP A 50 -1.73 -9.40 4.86
N THR A 51 -2.94 -9.71 4.43
CA THR A 51 -3.39 -11.09 4.27
C THR A 51 -2.98 -11.72 2.94
N TRP A 52 -2.62 -10.92 1.96
CA TRP A 52 -2.27 -11.36 0.60
C TRP A 52 -3.41 -12.05 -0.17
N SER A 53 -4.64 -12.01 0.34
CA SER A 53 -5.79 -12.66 -0.29
C SER A 53 -6.06 -12.17 -1.71
N GLY A 54 -5.89 -10.86 -1.96
CA GLY A 54 -6.04 -10.27 -3.29
C GLY A 54 -4.99 -10.78 -4.28
N TRP A 55 -3.75 -10.94 -3.82
CA TRP A 55 -2.68 -11.48 -4.66
C TRP A 55 -2.96 -12.94 -5.04
N TYR A 56 -3.37 -13.76 -4.07
CA TYR A 56 -3.71 -15.16 -4.32
C TYR A 56 -4.86 -15.33 -5.30
N ARG A 57 -5.85 -14.44 -5.26
CA ARG A 57 -6.96 -14.47 -6.22
C ARG A 57 -6.52 -14.11 -7.62
N MET A 58 -5.61 -13.16 -7.76
CA MET A 58 -5.13 -12.71 -9.07
C MET A 58 -4.15 -13.70 -9.70
N TYR A 59 -3.33 -14.36 -8.89
CA TYR A 59 -2.29 -15.27 -9.34
C TYR A 59 -2.38 -16.64 -8.69
N PRO A 60 -3.51 -17.37 -8.85
CA PRO A 60 -3.72 -18.63 -8.12
C PRO A 60 -2.69 -19.72 -8.47
N ASP A 61 -2.21 -19.75 -9.71
CA ASP A 61 -1.20 -20.73 -10.15
C ASP A 61 0.19 -20.43 -9.60
N LEU A 62 0.51 -19.15 -9.48
CA LEU A 62 1.79 -18.68 -8.96
C LEU A 62 1.89 -18.82 -7.44
N ALA A 63 0.77 -18.80 -6.75
CA ALA A 63 0.73 -18.94 -5.30
C ALA A 63 1.35 -20.25 -4.81
N LYS A 64 1.31 -21.30 -5.64
CA LYS A 64 1.92 -22.60 -5.34
C LYS A 64 3.43 -22.63 -5.57
N LYS A 65 3.94 -21.69 -6.37
CA LYS A 65 5.34 -21.65 -6.80
C LYS A 65 6.23 -20.86 -5.84
N TYR A 66 5.66 -19.82 -5.18
CA TYR A 66 6.40 -18.89 -4.36
C TYR A 66 6.02 -19.02 -2.89
N THR A 67 7.00 -18.76 -2.01
CA THR A 67 6.81 -18.70 -0.56
C THR A 67 6.69 -17.23 -0.12
N PHE A 68 6.32 -17.00 1.12
CA PHE A 68 6.28 -15.65 1.68
C PHE A 68 7.64 -14.93 1.63
N GLU A 69 8.74 -15.67 1.71
CA GLU A 69 10.09 -15.08 1.61
C GLU A 69 10.36 -14.46 0.24
N ASP A 70 9.67 -14.93 -0.79
CA ASP A 70 9.79 -14.39 -2.15
C ASP A 70 8.98 -13.11 -2.35
N THR A 71 8.11 -12.76 -1.40
CA THR A 71 7.18 -11.66 -1.54
C THR A 71 7.79 -10.32 -1.12
N ALA A 72 7.25 -9.26 -1.67
CA ALA A 72 7.67 -7.90 -1.34
C ALA A 72 6.44 -6.98 -1.27
N ILE A 73 6.52 -5.99 -0.39
CA ILE A 73 5.52 -4.93 -0.26
C ILE A 73 6.22 -3.60 -0.52
N PHE A 74 5.62 -2.78 -1.37
CA PHE A 74 6.05 -1.39 -1.56
C PHE A 74 4.87 -0.46 -1.36
N VAL A 75 5.14 0.71 -0.79
CA VAL A 75 4.17 1.78 -0.66
C VAL A 75 4.73 3.02 -1.35
N VAL A 76 3.97 3.57 -2.28
CA VAL A 76 4.31 4.82 -2.97
C VAL A 76 3.34 5.89 -2.50
N PHE A 77 3.86 6.97 -1.94
CA PHE A 77 3.03 8.07 -1.48
C PHE A 77 2.79 9.06 -2.62
N VAL A 78 1.55 9.17 -3.06
CA VAL A 78 1.15 10.04 -4.16
C VAL A 78 1.07 11.50 -3.72
N THR A 79 0.68 11.74 -2.46
CA THR A 79 0.62 13.06 -1.86
C THR A 79 1.80 13.30 -0.91
N PRO A 80 2.20 14.57 -0.69
CA PRO A 80 3.19 14.87 0.34
C PRO A 80 2.62 14.59 1.73
N GLN A 81 3.49 14.46 2.72
CA GLN A 81 3.08 14.30 4.11
C GLN A 81 2.67 15.67 4.67
N TYR A 82 1.37 15.83 4.87
CA TYR A 82 0.84 17.00 5.55
C TYR A 82 0.82 16.80 7.05
N LYS A 83 0.75 17.90 7.79
CA LYS A 83 0.66 17.86 9.25
C LYS A 83 -0.52 17.00 9.71
N GLY A 84 -0.28 16.11 10.67
CA GLY A 84 -1.29 15.20 11.21
C GLY A 84 -1.41 13.88 10.45
N GLN A 85 -0.59 13.65 9.43
CA GLN A 85 -0.59 12.40 8.69
C GLN A 85 0.54 11.48 9.15
N PHE A 86 0.22 10.20 9.36
CA PHE A 86 1.13 9.20 9.91
C PHE A 86 1.08 7.91 9.12
N PHE A 87 2.22 7.26 9.02
CA PHE A 87 2.35 5.90 8.54
C PHE A 87 3.39 5.20 9.42
N SER A 88 2.99 4.09 10.04
CA SER A 88 3.84 3.34 10.97
C SER A 88 4.20 1.99 10.40
N VAL A 89 5.46 1.59 10.56
CA VAL A 89 5.97 0.27 10.24
C VAL A 89 6.75 -0.23 11.44
N ASP A 90 6.34 -1.37 12.01
CA ASP A 90 7.00 -2.01 13.18
C ASP A 90 7.34 -1.01 14.31
N ASN A 91 6.34 -0.27 14.78
CA ASN A 91 6.46 0.73 15.86
C ASN A 91 7.25 2.00 15.51
N SER A 92 7.67 2.16 14.28
CA SER A 92 8.34 3.36 13.81
C SER A 92 7.46 4.17 12.88
N SER A 93 7.29 5.45 13.16
CA SER A 93 6.65 6.37 12.21
C SER A 93 7.64 6.71 11.12
N ILE A 94 7.19 6.68 9.87
CA ILE A 94 8.03 7.09 8.75
C ILE A 94 7.65 8.50 8.27
N SER A 95 8.66 9.24 7.89
CA SER A 95 8.49 10.50 7.15
C SER A 95 8.70 10.19 5.66
N TRP A 96 7.77 10.63 4.83
CA TRP A 96 7.87 10.33 3.40
C TRP A 96 7.97 11.56 2.54
N VAL A 97 8.54 11.36 1.37
CA VAL A 97 8.60 12.34 0.31
C VAL A 97 7.62 11.92 -0.80
N LYS A 98 6.84 12.86 -1.29
CA LYS A 98 5.91 12.64 -2.40
C LYS A 98 6.62 11.94 -3.56
N GLY A 99 6.01 10.86 -4.05
CA GLY A 99 6.49 10.10 -5.19
C GLY A 99 7.54 9.04 -4.87
N ASN A 100 8.05 8.98 -3.65
CA ASN A 100 9.02 7.95 -3.25
C ASN A 100 8.32 6.64 -2.92
N ALA A 101 9.00 5.54 -3.24
CA ALA A 101 8.58 4.19 -2.90
C ALA A 101 9.36 3.69 -1.68
N TYR A 102 8.66 3.05 -0.77
CA TYR A 102 9.24 2.48 0.45
C TYR A 102 8.96 0.98 0.50
N GLY A 103 10.00 0.17 0.56
CA GLY A 103 9.89 -1.28 0.69
C GLY A 103 9.67 -1.70 2.12
N MET A 104 8.82 -2.71 2.33
CA MET A 104 8.55 -3.29 3.64
C MET A 104 8.66 -4.81 3.58
N PRO A 105 9.10 -5.48 4.65
CA PRO A 105 9.06 -6.93 4.72
C PRO A 105 7.60 -7.44 4.70
N TYR A 106 7.40 -8.63 4.17
CA TYR A 106 6.08 -9.25 4.08
C TYR A 106 5.42 -9.47 5.45
N TYR A 107 6.22 -9.59 6.49
CA TYR A 107 5.77 -9.89 7.85
C TYR A 107 5.63 -8.66 8.73
N CYS A 108 5.77 -7.45 8.20
CA CYS A 108 5.74 -6.27 9.04
C CYS A 108 4.31 -5.84 9.40
N ASN A 109 4.17 -5.40 10.65
CA ASN A 109 2.97 -4.71 11.08
C ASN A 109 3.02 -3.25 10.62
N HIS A 110 1.96 -2.77 10.02
CA HIS A 110 1.89 -1.38 9.58
C HIS A 110 0.49 -0.83 9.77
N GLY A 111 0.41 0.47 9.86
CA GLY A 111 -0.86 1.18 10.03
C GLY A 111 -0.72 2.63 9.64
N SER A 112 -1.84 3.32 9.59
CA SER A 112 -1.90 4.66 9.02
C SER A 112 -3.01 5.48 9.65
N ALA A 113 -2.78 6.78 9.79
CA ALA A 113 -3.78 7.70 10.31
C ALA A 113 -3.68 9.05 9.63
N ASN A 114 -4.81 9.72 9.52
CA ASN A 114 -4.89 11.05 8.96
C ASN A 114 -5.69 11.97 9.89
N ALA A 115 -4.99 12.65 10.77
CA ALA A 115 -5.56 13.66 11.67
C ALA A 115 -5.43 15.08 11.09
N GLY A 116 -5.02 15.21 9.84
CA GLY A 116 -4.87 16.50 9.14
C GLY A 116 -6.10 16.90 8.35
N PHE A 117 -5.95 17.89 7.50
CA PHE A 117 -7.03 18.50 6.72
C PHE A 117 -7.05 18.05 5.25
N HIS A 118 -6.03 17.37 4.79
CA HIS A 118 -5.89 16.94 3.39
C HIS A 118 -6.04 15.43 3.28
N SER A 119 -6.62 14.94 2.20
CA SER A 119 -6.63 13.51 1.92
C SER A 119 -5.23 13.02 1.64
N LYS A 120 -4.92 11.80 2.14
CA LYS A 120 -3.65 11.12 1.90
C LYS A 120 -3.87 10.02 0.87
N LEU A 121 -3.09 10.04 -0.20
CA LEU A 121 -3.15 9.04 -1.25
C LEU A 121 -1.85 8.26 -1.30
N LEU A 122 -1.96 6.95 -1.32
CA LEU A 122 -0.83 6.06 -1.49
C LEU A 122 -1.21 4.87 -2.36
N VAL A 123 -0.23 4.32 -3.04
CA VAL A 123 -0.38 3.06 -3.79
C VAL A 123 0.38 1.98 -3.04
N GLN A 124 -0.32 0.92 -2.68
CA GLN A 124 0.29 -0.27 -2.10
C GLN A 124 0.53 -1.30 -3.21
N CYS A 125 1.71 -1.88 -3.21
CA CYS A 125 2.12 -2.86 -4.20
C CYS A 125 2.51 -4.15 -3.50
N LEU A 126 1.79 -5.23 -3.79
CA LEU A 126 2.11 -6.57 -3.31
C LEU A 126 2.59 -7.39 -4.50
N GLY A 127 3.70 -8.08 -4.36
CA GLY A 127 4.21 -8.88 -5.46
C GLY A 127 5.41 -9.75 -5.07
N ILE A 128 6.09 -10.25 -6.07
CA ILE A 128 7.24 -11.14 -5.92
C ILE A 128 8.52 -10.35 -6.17
N LYS A 129 9.53 -10.56 -5.37
CA LYS A 129 10.86 -9.97 -5.55
C LYS A 129 11.43 -10.33 -6.91
N LYS A 130 12.04 -9.38 -7.55
CA LYS A 130 12.84 -9.65 -8.75
C LYS A 130 14.09 -10.40 -8.42
#